data_d2f632246dfb9608992366798aa919a8
#
_entry.id   d2f632246dfb9608992366798aa919a8
#
_cell.length_a   1.000
_cell.length_b   1.000
_cell.length_c   1.000
_cell.angle_alpha   90.00
_cell.angle_beta   90.00
_cell.angle_gamma   90.00
#
_symmetry.space_group_name_H-M   'P 1'
#
loop_
_entity.id
_entity.type
_entity.pdbx_description
1 polymer ?
#
loop_
_entity_poly.entity_id
_entity_poly.type
_entity_poly.pdbx_seq_one_letter_code
_entity_poly.pdbx_strand_id
1 'polypeptide(L)'
;ITVSTVELSEMIAESVSAGLLDVEEYTRLTRALQIRARVVADVALPIGDVRAVPVAAAGRGPTVAAIEQAFAATGYSRFPVVDQGEFVGYLHIKDVLLNETSTGAGGGAVVDVAAIRPLPRIPAALPLADALSRLRRSNSHLALAVSDYGTAVAMVTLEDLVQDVVGTVRDGTHRV
;
A
#
# COMPACT_ATOMS: atom_id res chain seq x y z
N ILE A 1 15.68 -24.34 -12.60
CA ILE A 1 14.37 -24.57 -13.26
C ILE A 1 13.33 -24.09 -12.26
N THR A 2 12.68 -22.99 -12.60
CA THR A 2 11.65 -22.39 -11.74
C THR A 2 10.29 -23.00 -12.10
N VAL A 3 9.68 -23.74 -11.17
CA VAL A 3 8.33 -24.28 -11.35
C VAL A 3 7.32 -23.12 -11.23
N SER A 4 6.40 -23.00 -12.19
CA SER A 4 5.37 -21.98 -12.16
C SER A 4 4.29 -22.29 -11.10
N THR A 5 3.55 -21.27 -10.67
CA THR A 5 2.42 -21.44 -9.75
C THR A 5 1.34 -22.36 -10.32
N VAL A 6 1.12 -22.32 -11.64
CA VAL A 6 0.18 -23.21 -12.35
C VAL A 6 0.63 -24.67 -12.28
N GLU A 7 1.90 -24.92 -12.56
CA GLU A 7 2.48 -26.26 -12.47
C GLU A 7 2.43 -26.82 -11.04
N LEU A 8 2.72 -26.00 -10.03
CA LEU A 8 2.57 -26.38 -8.62
C LEU A 8 1.12 -26.71 -8.27
N SER A 9 0.15 -25.94 -8.76
CA SER A 9 -1.28 -26.18 -8.52
C SER A 9 -1.72 -27.50 -9.15
N GLU A 10 -1.24 -27.82 -10.35
CA GLU A 10 -1.50 -29.09 -11.04
C GLU A 10 -0.89 -30.27 -10.30
N MET A 11 0.35 -30.15 -9.83
CA MET A 11 1.02 -31.18 -9.02
C MET A 11 0.29 -31.45 -7.71
N ILE A 12 -0.23 -30.43 -7.04
CA ILE A 12 -1.00 -30.56 -5.81
C ILE A 12 -2.33 -31.27 -6.09
N ALA A 13 -3.05 -30.91 -7.16
CA ALA A 13 -4.30 -31.54 -7.54
C ALA A 13 -4.09 -33.05 -7.89
N GLU A 14 -3.02 -33.35 -8.59
CA GLU A 14 -2.63 -34.73 -8.90
C GLU A 14 -2.31 -35.54 -7.64
N SER A 15 -1.62 -34.92 -6.67
CA SER A 15 -1.29 -35.56 -5.38
C SER A 15 -2.54 -35.90 -4.57
N VAL A 16 -3.59 -35.07 -4.61
CA VAL A 16 -4.88 -35.37 -3.99
C VAL A 16 -5.55 -36.55 -4.67
N SER A 17 -5.56 -36.59 -6.00
CA SER A 17 -6.15 -37.69 -6.78
C SER A 17 -5.42 -39.01 -6.54
N ALA A 18 -4.11 -38.96 -6.29
CA ALA A 18 -3.30 -40.13 -5.95
C ALA A 18 -3.40 -40.54 -4.46
N GLY A 19 -4.17 -39.83 -3.64
CA GLY A 19 -4.32 -40.13 -2.20
C GLY A 19 -3.10 -39.76 -1.34
N LEU A 20 -2.17 -38.97 -1.87
CA LEU A 20 -0.95 -38.53 -1.18
C LEU A 20 -1.18 -37.34 -0.28
N LEU A 21 -2.21 -36.55 -0.55
CA LEU A 21 -2.65 -35.39 0.24
C LEU A 21 -4.11 -35.55 0.63
N ASP A 22 -4.46 -35.21 1.85
CA ASP A 22 -5.85 -35.09 2.24
C ASP A 22 -6.45 -33.74 1.80
N VAL A 23 -7.77 -33.57 1.95
CA VAL A 23 -8.48 -32.37 1.52
C VAL A 23 -8.02 -31.14 2.31
N GLU A 24 -7.66 -31.31 3.58
CA GLU A 24 -7.21 -30.22 4.43
C GLU A 24 -5.82 -29.71 4.01
N GLU A 25 -4.90 -30.64 3.77
CA GLU A 25 -3.56 -30.32 3.25
C GLU A 25 -3.62 -29.66 1.88
N TYR A 26 -4.45 -30.18 0.97
CA TYR A 26 -4.72 -29.58 -0.33
C TYR A 26 -5.22 -28.13 -0.20
N THR A 27 -6.18 -27.89 0.68
CA THR A 27 -6.74 -26.56 0.91
C THR A 27 -5.69 -25.59 1.42
N ARG A 28 -4.85 -26.00 2.37
CA ARG A 28 -3.75 -25.19 2.91
C ARG A 28 -2.71 -24.85 1.85
N LEU A 29 -2.28 -25.80 1.05
CA LEU A 29 -1.30 -25.61 -0.01
C LEU A 29 -1.84 -24.71 -1.13
N THR A 30 -3.08 -24.90 -1.54
CA THR A 30 -3.73 -24.07 -2.57
C THR A 30 -3.84 -22.63 -2.11
N ARG A 31 -4.20 -22.39 -0.84
CA ARG A 31 -4.24 -21.05 -0.27
C ARG A 31 -2.88 -20.40 -0.18
N ALA A 32 -1.86 -21.13 0.24
CA ALA A 32 -0.48 -20.65 0.27
C ALA A 32 0.00 -20.22 -1.13
N LEU A 33 -0.35 -20.99 -2.17
CA LEU A 33 -0.05 -20.64 -3.56
C LEU A 33 -0.84 -19.41 -4.04
N GLN A 34 -2.11 -19.28 -3.67
CA GLN A 34 -2.92 -18.10 -3.99
C GLN A 34 -2.35 -16.83 -3.36
N ILE A 35 -1.89 -16.89 -2.10
CA ILE A 35 -1.21 -15.78 -1.43
C ILE A 35 0.05 -15.38 -2.20
N ARG A 36 0.84 -16.34 -2.68
CA ARG A 36 2.04 -16.09 -3.48
C ARG A 36 1.73 -15.54 -4.87
N ALA A 37 0.59 -15.92 -5.44
CA ALA A 37 0.17 -15.47 -6.76
C ALA A 37 -0.38 -14.04 -6.77
N ARG A 38 -0.86 -13.52 -5.65
CA ARG A 38 -1.40 -12.16 -5.55
C ARG A 38 -0.27 -11.14 -5.51
N VAL A 39 -0.48 -10.05 -6.23
CA VAL A 39 0.48 -8.96 -6.37
C VAL A 39 -0.11 -7.64 -5.84
N VAL A 40 0.75 -6.65 -5.67
CA VAL A 40 0.38 -5.32 -5.17
C VAL A 40 -0.78 -4.71 -5.96
N ALA A 41 -0.78 -4.83 -7.29
CA ALA A 41 -1.85 -4.30 -8.14
C ALA A 41 -3.25 -4.83 -7.80
N ASP A 42 -3.34 -6.04 -7.23
CA ASP A 42 -4.62 -6.67 -6.90
C ASP A 42 -5.31 -6.02 -5.69
N VAL A 43 -4.56 -5.33 -4.84
CA VAL A 43 -5.06 -4.73 -3.59
C VAL A 43 -4.87 -3.22 -3.53
N ALA A 44 -4.08 -2.66 -4.42
CA ALA A 44 -3.75 -1.24 -4.43
C ALA A 44 -4.92 -0.39 -4.95
N LEU A 45 -5.04 0.81 -4.39
CA LEU A 45 -6.00 1.80 -4.86
C LEU A 45 -5.50 2.45 -6.15
N PRO A 46 -6.28 2.46 -7.24
CA PRO A 46 -5.87 3.14 -8.47
C PRO A 46 -5.50 4.60 -8.23
N ILE A 47 -4.49 5.08 -8.94
CA ILE A 47 -3.93 6.43 -8.68
C ILE A 47 -4.97 7.53 -8.86
N GLY A 48 -5.94 7.36 -9.75
CA GLY A 48 -7.03 8.30 -9.97
C GLY A 48 -8.01 8.43 -8.80
N ASP A 49 -8.04 7.44 -7.90
CA ASP A 49 -8.91 7.42 -6.72
C ASP A 49 -8.18 7.86 -5.44
N VAL A 50 -6.90 8.15 -5.53
CA VAL A 50 -6.08 8.58 -4.39
C VAL A 50 -6.39 10.03 -4.04
N ARG A 51 -6.71 10.27 -2.75
CA ARG A 51 -6.85 11.63 -2.23
C ARG A 51 -5.48 12.17 -1.84
N ALA A 52 -4.91 13.03 -2.66
CA ALA A 52 -3.66 13.72 -2.40
C ALA A 52 -3.90 15.18 -2.03
N VAL A 53 -2.93 15.80 -1.36
CA VAL A 53 -2.93 17.22 -1.05
C VAL A 53 -1.78 17.92 -1.80
N PRO A 54 -2.05 19.06 -2.46
CA PRO A 54 -1.02 19.77 -3.17
C PRO A 54 -0.15 20.60 -2.22
N VAL A 55 1.10 20.83 -2.61
CA VAL A 55 1.96 21.81 -1.94
C VAL A 55 1.40 23.23 -2.15
N ALA A 56 1.63 24.11 -1.19
CA ALA A 56 1.19 25.51 -1.29
C ALA A 56 1.96 26.30 -2.36
N ALA A 57 3.27 25.99 -2.49
CA ALA A 57 4.16 26.53 -3.53
C ALA A 57 5.34 25.58 -3.68
N ALA A 58 6.06 25.69 -4.80
CA ALA A 58 7.27 24.90 -5.03
C ALA A 58 8.26 25.01 -3.86
N GLY A 59 8.74 23.88 -3.36
CA GLY A 59 9.64 23.80 -2.22
C GLY A 59 9.00 24.05 -0.85
N ARG A 60 7.69 24.14 -0.78
CA ARG A 60 6.92 24.23 0.47
C ARG A 60 6.05 23.00 0.69
N GLY A 61 5.52 22.86 1.91
CA GLY A 61 4.51 21.84 2.22
C GLY A 61 3.09 22.30 1.86
N PRO A 62 2.09 21.43 2.04
CA PRO A 62 0.68 21.78 1.92
C PRO A 62 0.25 22.78 2.98
N THR A 63 -0.84 23.51 2.74
CA THR A 63 -1.48 24.31 3.76
C THR A 63 -2.17 23.41 4.79
N VAL A 64 -2.22 23.83 6.04
CA VAL A 64 -2.97 23.15 7.10
C VAL A 64 -4.46 23.08 6.72
N ALA A 65 -5.01 24.14 6.14
CA ALA A 65 -6.39 24.15 5.66
C ALA A 65 -6.69 23.07 4.62
N ALA A 66 -5.78 22.84 3.65
CA ALA A 66 -5.94 21.80 2.65
C ALA A 66 -5.98 20.39 3.29
N ILE A 67 -5.15 20.15 4.30
CA ILE A 67 -5.12 18.87 5.02
C ILE A 67 -6.38 18.71 5.88
N GLU A 68 -6.83 19.75 6.57
CA GLU A 68 -8.07 19.72 7.33
C GLU A 68 -9.29 19.43 6.45
N GLN A 69 -9.36 20.03 5.27
CA GLN A 69 -10.41 19.75 4.29
C GLN A 69 -10.37 18.30 3.80
N ALA A 70 -9.19 17.78 3.49
CA ALA A 70 -9.03 16.39 3.07
C ALA A 70 -9.41 15.41 4.18
N PHE A 71 -9.04 15.73 5.43
CA PHE A 71 -9.43 14.93 6.60
C PHE A 71 -10.96 14.96 6.82
N ALA A 72 -11.57 16.12 6.75
CA ALA A 72 -13.03 16.27 6.90
C ALA A 72 -13.80 15.50 5.80
N ALA A 73 -13.27 15.48 4.58
CA ALA A 73 -13.89 14.80 3.46
C ALA A 73 -13.72 13.28 3.49
N THR A 74 -12.65 12.76 4.05
CA THR A 74 -12.27 11.33 3.93
C THR A 74 -12.15 10.59 5.26
N GLY A 75 -11.82 11.28 6.35
CA GLY A 75 -11.47 10.66 7.63
C GLY A 75 -10.13 9.91 7.61
N TYR A 76 -9.34 10.01 6.55
CA TYR A 76 -8.05 9.35 6.44
C TYR A 76 -7.01 10.00 7.34
N SER A 77 -6.07 9.20 7.85
CA SER A 77 -5.00 9.68 8.72
C SER A 77 -3.73 10.05 7.97
N ARG A 78 -3.58 9.58 6.73
CA ARG A 78 -2.38 9.78 5.91
C ARG A 78 -2.78 10.30 4.54
N PHE A 79 -2.07 11.33 4.09
CA PHE A 79 -2.32 11.98 2.81
C PHE A 79 -1.05 12.06 1.99
N PRO A 80 -1.03 11.48 0.78
CA PRO A 80 0.03 11.74 -0.18
C PRO A 80 0.09 13.22 -0.54
N VAL A 81 1.30 13.70 -0.74
CA VAL A 81 1.59 15.09 -1.11
C VAL A 81 2.05 15.14 -2.55
N VAL A 82 1.45 16.02 -3.34
CA VAL A 82 1.79 16.22 -4.75
C VAL A 82 2.35 17.63 -5.00
N ASP A 83 3.36 17.69 -5.86
CA ASP A 83 3.93 18.92 -6.38
C ASP A 83 4.01 18.79 -7.90
N GLN A 84 3.33 19.69 -8.61
CA GLN A 84 3.26 19.70 -10.09
C GLN A 84 2.90 18.33 -10.70
N GLY A 85 1.95 17.65 -10.09
CA GLY A 85 1.49 16.33 -10.55
C GLY A 85 2.35 15.14 -10.16
N GLU A 86 3.46 15.37 -9.47
CA GLU A 86 4.36 14.32 -8.96
C GLU A 86 4.16 14.10 -7.47
N PHE A 87 4.16 12.85 -7.04
CA PHE A 87 4.13 12.50 -5.62
C PHE A 87 5.51 12.71 -4.98
N VAL A 88 5.56 13.57 -3.97
CA VAL A 88 6.82 13.92 -3.28
C VAL A 88 6.96 13.26 -1.91
N GLY A 89 5.89 12.71 -1.36
CA GLY A 89 5.87 12.05 -0.07
C GLY A 89 4.47 11.94 0.49
N TYR A 90 4.34 11.72 1.80
CA TYR A 90 3.05 11.74 2.50
C TYR A 90 3.15 12.37 3.87
N LEU A 91 2.01 12.82 4.40
CA LEU A 91 1.87 13.38 5.74
C LEU A 91 0.90 12.53 6.56
N HIS A 92 1.20 12.38 7.84
CA HIS A 92 0.26 11.88 8.81
C HIS A 92 -0.45 13.07 9.47
N ILE A 93 -1.76 12.96 9.74
CA ILE A 93 -2.53 14.03 10.37
C ILE A 93 -1.93 14.48 11.71
N LYS A 94 -1.32 13.58 12.47
CA LYS A 94 -0.62 13.91 13.72
C LYS A 94 0.58 14.82 13.51
N ASP A 95 1.29 14.69 12.40
CA ASP A 95 2.43 15.54 12.09
C ASP A 95 2.00 16.99 11.87
N VAL A 96 0.77 17.18 11.36
CA VAL A 96 0.17 18.50 11.17
C VAL A 96 -0.25 19.13 12.49
N LEU A 97 -0.79 18.32 13.41
CA LEU A 97 -1.24 18.78 14.73
C LEU A 97 -0.09 19.10 15.69
N LEU A 98 1.05 18.40 15.54
CA LEU A 98 2.21 18.55 16.42
C LEU A 98 3.20 19.62 15.95
N ASN A 99 3.27 19.89 14.65
CA ASN A 99 4.12 20.90 14.06
C ASN A 99 3.33 22.17 13.81
N GLU A 100 3.04 22.91 14.88
CA GLU A 100 2.49 24.24 14.74
C GLU A 100 3.49 25.15 14.00
N THR A 101 3.35 25.16 12.70
CA THR A 101 3.25 26.29 11.81
C THR A 101 4.37 27.30 11.76
N SER A 102 5.08 27.30 10.66
CA SER A 102 5.63 28.55 10.16
C SER A 102 4.47 29.45 9.71
N THR A 103 4.04 30.37 10.57
CA THR A 103 3.07 31.42 10.24
C THR A 103 3.68 32.33 9.20
N GLY A 104 3.38 32.09 7.95
CA GLY A 104 3.63 33.06 6.89
C GLY A 104 2.61 34.19 6.99
N ALA A 105 3.06 35.43 7.03
CA ALA A 105 2.20 36.59 6.96
C ALA A 105 1.35 36.53 5.67
N GLY A 106 0.05 36.38 5.81
CA GLY A 106 -0.89 36.66 4.73
C GLY A 106 -1.58 35.50 4.06
N GLY A 107 -1.82 34.35 4.72
CA GLY A 107 -2.72 33.39 4.11
C GLY A 107 -2.41 31.91 4.38
N GLY A 108 -2.66 31.45 5.58
CA GLY A 108 -2.70 30.04 5.92
C GLY A 108 -1.34 29.47 6.34
N ALA A 109 -1.36 28.81 7.48
CA ALA A 109 -0.23 28.06 7.98
C ALA A 109 0.14 26.92 7.00
N VAL A 110 1.41 26.79 6.70
CA VAL A 110 1.97 25.78 5.81
C VAL A 110 2.70 24.75 6.65
N VAL A 111 2.51 23.47 6.34
CA VAL A 111 3.24 22.37 6.99
C VAL A 111 4.70 22.42 6.57
N ASP A 112 5.60 22.18 7.52
CA ASP A 112 7.04 22.13 7.24
C ASP A 112 7.34 20.97 6.28
N VAL A 113 8.14 21.25 5.26
CA VAL A 113 8.64 20.23 4.30
C VAL A 113 9.34 19.07 5.02
N ALA A 114 10.01 19.35 6.15
CA ALA A 114 10.68 18.32 6.96
C ALA A 114 9.72 17.29 7.55
N ALA A 115 8.42 17.60 7.68
CA ALA A 115 7.40 16.68 8.15
C ALA A 115 6.93 15.70 7.07
N ILE A 116 7.22 15.97 5.80
CA ILE A 116 6.84 15.11 4.68
C ILE A 116 7.71 13.85 4.72
N ARG A 117 7.04 12.70 4.88
CA ARG A 117 7.69 11.40 4.93
C ARG A 117 7.94 10.85 3.53
N PRO A 118 9.04 10.08 3.32
CA PRO A 118 9.30 9.45 2.05
C PRO A 118 8.16 8.51 1.63
N LEU A 119 7.85 8.51 0.34
CA LEU A 119 6.88 7.62 -0.27
C LEU A 119 7.62 6.65 -1.20
N PRO A 120 7.91 5.42 -0.74
CA PRO A 120 8.66 4.46 -1.53
C PRO A 120 7.87 4.02 -2.76
N ARG A 121 8.59 3.64 -3.81
CA ARG A 121 8.06 3.08 -5.04
C ARG A 121 8.34 1.59 -5.08
N ILE A 122 7.33 0.79 -5.34
CA ILE A 122 7.42 -0.66 -5.46
C ILE A 122 6.77 -1.12 -6.76
N PRO A 123 7.25 -2.20 -7.38
CA PRO A 123 6.61 -2.74 -8.57
C PRO A 123 5.17 -3.14 -8.33
N ALA A 124 4.26 -2.78 -9.23
CA ALA A 124 2.86 -3.20 -9.17
C ALA A 124 2.70 -4.73 -9.24
N ALA A 125 3.63 -5.40 -9.90
CA ALA A 125 3.67 -6.86 -10.03
C ALA A 125 4.38 -7.57 -8.87
N LEU A 126 4.83 -6.82 -7.83
CA LEU A 126 5.49 -7.42 -6.68
C LEU A 126 4.52 -8.27 -5.86
N PRO A 127 4.88 -9.50 -5.47
CA PRO A 127 4.07 -10.31 -4.56
C PRO A 127 3.79 -9.60 -3.22
N LEU A 128 2.61 -9.84 -2.66
CA LEU A 128 2.16 -9.14 -1.44
C LEU A 128 3.11 -9.33 -0.25
N ALA A 129 3.64 -10.53 -0.05
CA ALA A 129 4.59 -10.80 1.04
C ALA A 129 5.88 -9.99 0.89
N ASP A 130 6.38 -9.85 -0.34
CA ASP A 130 7.59 -9.07 -0.62
C ASP A 130 7.32 -7.56 -0.44
N ALA A 131 6.15 -7.09 -0.84
CA ALA A 131 5.72 -5.71 -0.63
C ALA A 131 5.63 -5.39 0.88
N LEU A 132 5.03 -6.28 1.66
CA LEU A 132 4.93 -6.14 3.11
C LEU A 132 6.33 -6.04 3.75
N SER A 133 7.25 -6.90 3.34
CA SER A 133 8.64 -6.87 3.83
C SER A 133 9.35 -5.56 3.47
N ARG A 134 9.14 -5.04 2.27
CA ARG A 134 9.74 -3.76 1.84
C ARG A 134 9.21 -2.58 2.64
N LEU A 135 7.90 -2.49 2.85
CA LEU A 135 7.31 -1.43 3.64
C LEU A 135 7.77 -1.46 5.09
N ARG A 136 7.85 -2.64 5.68
CA ARG A 136 8.39 -2.81 7.04
C ARG A 136 9.84 -2.36 7.16
N ARG A 137 10.70 -2.76 6.23
CA ARG A 137 12.13 -2.37 6.23
C ARG A 137 12.33 -0.88 6.05
N SER A 138 11.51 -0.22 5.24
CA SER A 138 11.57 1.22 5.03
C SER A 138 10.80 2.01 6.09
N ASN A 139 10.16 1.34 7.04
CA ASN A 139 9.28 1.95 8.05
C ASN A 139 8.23 2.87 7.41
N SER A 140 7.68 2.44 6.29
CA SER A 140 6.69 3.19 5.53
C SER A 140 5.31 2.57 5.66
N HIS A 141 4.29 3.41 5.77
CA HIS A 141 2.89 2.99 5.83
C HIS A 141 2.17 3.09 4.49
N LEU A 142 2.76 3.79 3.54
CA LEU A 142 2.27 3.96 2.18
C LEU A 142 3.39 3.68 1.19
N ALA A 143 3.02 3.19 0.01
CA ALA A 143 3.92 3.06 -1.14
C ALA A 143 3.18 3.33 -2.45
N LEU A 144 3.89 3.87 -3.43
CA LEU A 144 3.42 3.94 -4.80
C LEU A 144 3.70 2.61 -5.50
N ALA A 145 2.69 2.05 -6.13
CA ALA A 145 2.85 0.95 -7.06
C ALA A 145 3.17 1.51 -8.44
N VAL A 146 4.26 1.05 -9.03
CA VAL A 146 4.73 1.53 -10.33
C VAL A 146 4.67 0.43 -11.37
N SER A 147 4.35 0.82 -12.61
CA SER A 147 4.40 -0.07 -13.77
C SER A 147 5.83 -0.42 -14.14
N ASP A 148 6.01 -1.33 -15.09
CA ASP A 148 7.32 -1.69 -15.65
C ASP A 148 8.05 -0.49 -16.26
N TYR A 149 7.33 0.56 -16.63
CA TYR A 149 7.87 1.81 -17.15
C TYR A 149 8.18 2.86 -16.08
N GLY A 150 8.01 2.51 -14.79
CA GLY A 150 8.24 3.42 -13.69
C GLY A 150 7.13 4.45 -13.43
N THR A 151 6.00 4.32 -14.11
CA THR A 151 4.84 5.20 -13.90
C THR A 151 4.05 4.77 -12.67
N ALA A 152 3.73 5.70 -11.78
CA ALA A 152 2.85 5.46 -10.65
C ALA A 152 1.43 5.14 -11.14
N VAL A 153 0.93 3.95 -10.85
CA VAL A 153 -0.38 3.46 -11.30
C VAL A 153 -1.37 3.27 -10.17
N ALA A 154 -0.88 3.07 -8.96
CA ALA A 154 -1.70 2.83 -7.78
C ALA A 154 -0.96 3.20 -6.50
N MET A 155 -1.67 3.18 -5.38
CA MET A 155 -1.11 3.36 -4.05
C MET A 155 -1.57 2.21 -3.14
N VAL A 156 -0.67 1.72 -2.31
CA VAL A 156 -0.94 0.66 -1.36
C VAL A 156 -0.59 1.10 0.06
N THR A 157 -1.39 0.69 1.02
CA THR A 157 -1.12 0.90 2.44
C THR A 157 -0.59 -0.36 3.09
N LEU A 158 0.22 -0.18 4.14
CA LEU A 158 0.69 -1.30 4.96
C LEU A 158 -0.48 -2.07 5.56
N GLU A 159 -1.51 -1.36 6.00
CA GLU A 159 -2.73 -1.95 6.58
C GLU A 159 -3.47 -2.84 5.59
N ASP A 160 -3.61 -2.40 4.34
CA ASP A 160 -4.26 -3.19 3.29
C ASP A 160 -3.48 -4.47 2.98
N LEU A 161 -2.14 -4.39 2.93
CA LEU A 161 -1.29 -5.55 2.75
C LEU A 161 -1.42 -6.55 3.90
N VAL A 162 -1.36 -6.06 5.15
CA VAL A 162 -1.50 -6.90 6.34
C VAL A 162 -2.88 -7.55 6.38
N GLN A 163 -3.94 -6.79 6.15
CA GLN A 163 -5.31 -7.29 6.17
C GLN A 163 -5.53 -8.37 5.12
N ASP A 164 -5.00 -8.19 3.93
CA ASP A 164 -5.17 -9.15 2.84
C ASP A 164 -4.40 -10.45 3.11
N VAL A 165 -3.16 -10.35 3.58
CA VAL A 165 -2.35 -11.52 3.97
C VAL A 165 -2.98 -12.26 5.16
N VAL A 166 -3.42 -11.55 6.20
CA VAL A 166 -4.08 -12.15 7.38
C VAL A 166 -5.48 -12.66 7.04
N GLY A 167 -6.25 -11.94 6.24
CA GLY A 167 -7.59 -12.35 5.80
C GLY A 167 -7.56 -13.67 5.06
N THR A 168 -6.59 -13.88 4.19
CA THR A 168 -6.39 -15.15 3.47
C THR A 168 -6.03 -16.30 4.42
N VAL A 169 -5.32 -16.02 5.51
CA VAL A 169 -5.01 -17.02 6.56
C VAL A 169 -6.24 -17.31 7.44
N ARG A 170 -7.04 -16.29 7.79
CA ARG A 170 -8.24 -16.45 8.63
C ARG A 170 -9.38 -17.22 7.95
N ASP A 171 -9.61 -17.02 6.68
CA ASP A 171 -10.58 -17.81 5.91
C ASP A 171 -10.20 -19.30 5.88
N GLY A 172 -8.95 -19.63 6.24
CA GLY A 172 -8.44 -20.98 6.42
C GLY A 172 -8.81 -21.66 7.74
N THR A 173 -9.10 -20.86 8.78
CA THR A 173 -9.27 -21.39 10.15
C THR A 173 -10.72 -21.37 10.65
N HIS A 174 -11.66 -20.76 9.95
CA HIS A 174 -13.06 -20.65 10.34
C HIS A 174 -14.01 -21.41 9.42
N ARG A 175 -13.83 -22.72 9.30
CA ARG A 175 -14.92 -23.67 9.00
C ARG A 175 -14.76 -24.85 9.94
N VAL A 176 -15.35 -24.74 11.09
CA VAL A 176 -15.88 -25.89 11.84
C VAL A 176 -17.34 -26.01 11.49
#